data_a1ccc65504bedfa82d1b5b5056816222
#
_entry.id   a1ccc65504bedfa82d1b5b5056816222
#
_cell.length_a   1.000
_cell.length_b   1.000
_cell.length_c   1.000
_cell.angle_alpha   90.00
_cell.angle_beta   90.00
_cell.angle_gamma   90.00
#
_symmetry.space_group_name_H-M   'P 1'
#
loop_
_entity.id
_entity.type
_entity.pdbx_description
1 polymer ?
#
loop_
_entity_poly.entity_id
_entity_poly.type
_entity_poly.pdbx_seq_one_letter_code
_entity_poly.pdbx_strand_id
1 'polypeptide(L)'
;MAGAPQPDRDSIGEVVFSFVDDQLFQMSIAYAQDRTSGLTDQDMVGSLTAVYGAPSSPAPRTRTTSSLLALDAPVVIAEWRHAETTVALQRREYSESFFLVITSLPLDIIARKAQATAVAMDQSEAPAREAALLKKRAADEKLAAETTRSANKKVFQP
;
A
#
# COMPACT_ATOMS: atom_id res chain seq x y z
N MET A 1 37.33 -5.87 13.69
CA MET A 1 35.96 -5.33 13.57
C MET A 1 35.52 -5.51 12.13
N ALA A 2 34.75 -6.55 11.84
CA ALA A 2 34.14 -6.72 10.52
C ALA A 2 32.96 -5.77 10.43
N GLY A 3 33.05 -4.76 9.55
CA GLY A 3 31.91 -3.88 9.26
C GLY A 3 30.74 -4.71 8.73
N ALA A 4 29.54 -4.42 9.20
CA ALA A 4 28.34 -5.01 8.64
C ALA A 4 28.33 -4.78 7.13
N PRO A 5 27.98 -5.78 6.31
CA PRO A 5 27.90 -5.62 4.87
C PRO A 5 26.89 -4.51 4.60
N GLN A 6 27.35 -3.40 4.03
CA GLN A 6 26.42 -2.37 3.55
C GLN A 6 25.68 -2.96 2.36
N PRO A 7 24.33 -2.86 2.34
CA PRO A 7 23.57 -3.27 1.17
C PRO A 7 24.12 -2.49 -0.03
N ASP A 8 24.43 -3.21 -1.09
CA ASP A 8 24.88 -2.63 -2.33
C ASP A 8 23.78 -1.66 -2.80
N ARG A 9 24.08 -0.36 -2.86
CA ARG A 9 23.10 0.68 -3.20
C ARG A 9 22.44 0.43 -4.55
N ASP A 10 23.13 -0.29 -5.41
CA ASP A 10 22.63 -0.67 -6.74
C ASP A 10 21.55 -1.76 -6.72
N SER A 11 21.35 -2.42 -5.57
CA SER A 11 20.32 -3.46 -5.42
C SER A 11 18.96 -2.92 -4.98
N ILE A 12 18.88 -1.64 -4.61
CA ILE A 12 17.65 -0.99 -4.14
C ILE A 12 17.03 -0.19 -5.29
N GLY A 13 15.78 -0.53 -5.64
CA GLY A 13 14.99 0.19 -6.64
C GLY A 13 14.24 1.37 -6.05
N GLU A 14 13.51 1.14 -4.95
CA GLU A 14 12.66 2.16 -4.31
C GLU A 14 12.62 1.94 -2.79
N VAL A 15 12.52 3.03 -2.05
CA VAL A 15 12.28 3.02 -0.61
C VAL A 15 11.09 3.89 -0.28
N VAL A 16 10.07 3.32 0.37
CA VAL A 16 8.89 4.04 0.83
C VAL A 16 8.90 4.09 2.36
N PHE A 17 8.77 5.30 2.90
CA PHE A 17 8.67 5.53 4.34
C PHE A 17 7.22 5.87 4.69
N SER A 18 6.68 5.22 5.71
CA SER A 18 5.32 5.44 6.19
C SER A 18 5.34 5.95 7.63
N PHE A 19 4.59 7.01 7.89
CA PHE A 19 4.58 7.71 9.17
C PHE A 19 3.18 7.66 9.79
N VAL A 20 3.13 7.64 11.12
CA VAL A 20 1.93 7.86 11.94
C VAL A 20 2.30 8.85 13.04
N ASP A 21 1.53 9.92 13.20
CA ASP A 21 1.79 10.98 14.18
C ASP A 21 3.25 11.48 14.13
N ASP A 22 3.75 11.77 12.92
CA ASP A 22 5.12 12.21 12.61
C ASP A 22 6.23 11.21 12.98
N GLN A 23 5.86 9.97 13.34
CA GLN A 23 6.80 8.91 13.67
C GLN A 23 6.85 7.86 12.55
N LEU A 24 8.05 7.47 12.15
CA LEU A 24 8.28 6.42 11.16
C LEU A 24 7.85 5.07 11.74
N PHE A 25 6.77 4.48 11.22
CA PHE A 25 6.31 3.18 11.66
C PHE A 25 6.65 2.04 10.70
N GLN A 26 6.84 2.35 9.41
CA GLN A 26 7.15 1.32 8.42
C GLN A 26 8.08 1.86 7.34
N MET A 27 9.00 1.00 6.90
CA MET A 27 9.85 1.23 5.73
C MET A 27 9.70 0.04 4.79
N SER A 28 9.36 0.29 3.54
CA SER A 28 9.28 -0.72 2.49
C SER A 28 10.37 -0.47 1.46
N ILE A 29 11.20 -1.47 1.23
CA ILE A 29 12.33 -1.43 0.29
C ILE A 29 12.00 -2.38 -0.85
N ALA A 30 11.81 -1.86 -2.05
CA ALA A 30 11.70 -2.65 -3.27
C ALA A 30 13.11 -2.90 -3.83
N TYR A 31 13.44 -4.15 -4.06
CA TYR A 31 14.71 -4.50 -4.71
C TYR A 31 14.60 -4.27 -6.23
N ALA A 32 15.70 -3.83 -6.81
CA ALA A 32 15.79 -3.63 -8.26
C ALA A 32 15.64 -4.97 -8.99
N GLN A 33 14.73 -5.03 -9.96
CA GLN A 33 14.37 -6.28 -10.65
C GLN A 33 15.54 -6.86 -11.44
N ASP A 34 16.36 -6.03 -12.05
CA ASP A 34 17.58 -6.45 -12.77
C ASP A 34 18.61 -7.13 -11.86
N ARG A 35 18.62 -6.81 -10.57
CA ARG A 35 19.52 -7.38 -9.56
C ARG A 35 18.94 -8.63 -8.89
N THR A 36 17.64 -8.81 -8.92
CA THR A 36 16.94 -9.96 -8.30
C THR A 36 16.45 -10.97 -9.33
N SER A 37 16.58 -10.67 -10.61
CA SER A 37 16.16 -11.57 -11.69
C SER A 37 16.85 -12.95 -11.59
N GLY A 38 16.06 -14.01 -11.54
CA GLY A 38 16.53 -15.39 -11.41
C GLY A 38 16.89 -15.82 -9.99
N LEU A 39 16.84 -14.92 -8.99
CA LEU A 39 17.01 -15.31 -7.60
C LEU A 39 15.77 -16.04 -7.08
N THR A 40 16.01 -17.11 -6.33
CA THR A 40 14.95 -17.85 -5.65
C THR A 40 14.62 -17.24 -4.28
N ASP A 41 13.48 -17.62 -3.72
CA ASP A 41 13.10 -17.24 -2.34
C ASP A 41 14.19 -17.65 -1.34
N GLN A 42 14.83 -18.81 -1.56
CA GLN A 42 15.91 -19.30 -0.70
C GLN A 42 17.19 -18.46 -0.79
N ASP A 43 17.53 -17.97 -1.98
CA ASP A 43 18.70 -17.10 -2.16
C ASP A 43 18.51 -15.80 -1.39
N MET A 44 17.31 -15.21 -1.49
CA MET A 44 16.97 -13.98 -0.79
C MET A 44 16.94 -14.18 0.74
N VAL A 45 16.33 -15.26 1.22
CA VAL A 45 16.31 -15.61 2.64
C VAL A 45 17.72 -15.85 3.16
N GLY A 46 18.56 -16.58 2.39
CA GLY A 46 19.95 -16.84 2.75
C GLY A 46 20.76 -15.55 2.92
N SER A 47 20.62 -14.60 1.97
CA SER A 47 21.30 -13.32 2.02
C SER A 47 20.87 -12.49 3.23
N LEU A 48 19.57 -12.45 3.55
CA LEU A 48 19.04 -11.70 4.68
C LEU A 48 19.33 -12.39 6.02
N THR A 49 19.42 -13.72 6.05
CA THR A 49 19.82 -14.46 7.24
C THR A 49 21.23 -14.10 7.71
N ALA A 50 22.12 -13.75 6.79
CA ALA A 50 23.48 -13.29 7.14
C ALA A 50 23.44 -11.94 7.90
N VAL A 51 22.41 -11.13 7.69
CA VAL A 51 22.25 -9.80 8.31
C VAL A 51 21.37 -9.85 9.57
N TYR A 52 20.22 -10.53 9.48
CA TYR A 52 19.18 -10.52 10.51
C TYR A 52 19.17 -11.78 11.39
N GLY A 53 20.00 -12.78 11.09
CA GLY A 53 19.99 -14.08 11.75
C GLY A 53 18.95 -15.04 11.17
N ALA A 54 18.70 -16.15 11.84
CA ALA A 54 17.71 -17.13 11.40
C ALA A 54 16.28 -16.52 11.45
N PRO A 55 15.45 -16.75 10.43
CA PRO A 55 14.06 -16.25 10.44
C PRO A 55 13.28 -16.89 11.61
N SER A 56 12.43 -16.08 12.23
CA SER A 56 11.68 -16.47 13.43
C SER A 56 10.58 -17.50 13.13
N SER A 57 10.09 -17.52 11.90
CA SER A 57 9.14 -18.52 11.41
C SER A 57 9.28 -18.65 9.91
N PRO A 58 9.18 -19.87 9.32
CA PRO A 58 8.77 -19.97 7.94
C PRO A 58 7.38 -19.36 7.88
N ALA A 59 7.25 -18.21 7.22
CA ALA A 59 5.99 -17.49 7.19
C ALA A 59 4.87 -18.43 6.73
N PRO A 60 3.75 -18.53 7.45
CA PRO A 60 2.58 -19.17 6.91
C PRO A 60 2.27 -18.43 5.61
N ARG A 61 2.15 -19.14 4.50
CA ARG A 61 1.67 -18.63 3.23
C ARG A 61 0.21 -18.20 3.43
N THR A 62 0.00 -17.11 4.15
CA THR A 62 -1.33 -16.56 4.38
C THR A 62 -1.70 -15.80 3.14
N ARG A 63 -2.24 -16.53 2.17
CA ARG A 63 -3.05 -15.88 1.13
C ARG A 63 -4.24 -15.27 1.86
N THR A 64 -4.29 -13.98 1.91
CA THR A 64 -5.52 -13.27 2.30
C THR A 64 -6.52 -13.49 1.17
N THR A 65 -7.29 -14.58 1.28
CA THR A 65 -8.37 -14.91 0.35
C THR A 65 -9.54 -13.97 0.58
N SER A 66 -9.46 -12.78 0.06
CA SER A 66 -10.62 -11.90 0.00
C SER A 66 -10.44 -10.86 -1.09
N SER A 67 -10.98 -11.17 -2.23
CA SER A 67 -11.24 -10.31 -3.37
C SER A 67 -10.46 -10.68 -4.62
N LEU A 68 -11.18 -10.78 -5.73
CA LEU A 68 -10.65 -10.86 -7.10
C LEU A 68 -9.70 -9.68 -7.47
N LEU A 69 -9.61 -8.66 -6.61
CA LEU A 69 -8.68 -7.54 -6.71
C LEU A 69 -7.33 -7.80 -6.04
N ALA A 70 -7.16 -8.94 -5.36
CA ALA A 70 -5.94 -9.29 -4.62
C ALA A 70 -4.99 -10.20 -5.44
N LEU A 71 -5.10 -10.20 -6.75
CA LEU A 71 -4.25 -11.03 -7.64
C LEU A 71 -2.76 -10.68 -7.55
N ASP A 72 -2.42 -9.49 -7.04
CA ASP A 72 -1.05 -9.03 -6.85
C ASP A 72 -0.70 -8.75 -5.37
N ALA A 73 -1.40 -9.39 -4.44
CA ALA A 73 -1.07 -9.26 -3.02
C ALA A 73 0.30 -9.90 -2.73
N PRO A 74 1.19 -9.19 -2.02
CA PRO A 74 2.50 -9.72 -1.70
C PRO A 74 2.37 -10.92 -0.74
N VAL A 75 3.17 -11.96 -1.02
CA VAL A 75 3.29 -13.15 -0.18
C VAL A 75 4.50 -13.00 0.72
N VAL A 76 4.33 -13.18 2.03
CA VAL A 76 5.45 -13.19 2.98
C VAL A 76 6.23 -14.49 2.83
N ILE A 77 7.53 -14.39 2.56
CA ILE A 77 8.45 -15.53 2.36
C ILE A 77 9.14 -15.89 3.67
N ALA A 78 9.61 -14.89 4.40
CA ALA A 78 10.28 -15.07 5.69
C ALA A 78 10.04 -13.83 6.57
N GLU A 79 10.09 -14.04 7.88
CA GLU A 79 9.90 -12.99 8.87
C GLU A 79 10.95 -13.14 9.99
N TRP A 80 11.57 -12.02 10.35
CA TRP A 80 12.48 -11.88 11.49
C TRP A 80 11.81 -10.97 12.53
N ARG A 81 11.65 -11.47 13.75
CA ARG A 81 11.07 -10.72 14.86
C ARG A 81 12.12 -10.35 15.88
N HIS A 82 12.16 -9.06 16.17
CA HIS A 82 12.90 -8.49 17.28
C HIS A 82 11.90 -7.93 18.31
N ALA A 83 12.38 -7.42 19.44
CA ALA A 83 11.52 -6.99 20.56
C ALA A 83 10.44 -5.97 20.13
N GLU A 84 10.78 -5.00 19.29
CA GLU A 84 9.89 -3.90 18.88
C GLU A 84 9.77 -3.76 17.35
N THR A 85 10.42 -4.64 16.59
CA THR A 85 10.50 -4.51 15.14
C THR A 85 10.31 -5.85 14.47
N THR A 86 9.58 -5.87 13.36
CA THR A 86 9.54 -7.00 12.44
C THR A 86 10.18 -6.63 11.12
N VAL A 87 10.87 -7.58 10.53
CA VAL A 87 11.41 -7.50 9.17
C VAL A 87 10.78 -8.62 8.38
N ALA A 88 10.08 -8.33 7.31
CA ALA A 88 9.40 -9.31 6.48
C ALA A 88 9.90 -9.23 5.03
N LEU A 89 10.41 -10.34 4.52
CA LEU A 89 10.68 -10.51 3.10
C LEU A 89 9.38 -10.93 2.40
N GLN A 90 8.99 -10.17 1.40
CA GLN A 90 7.76 -10.39 0.63
C GLN A 90 8.09 -10.50 -0.86
N ARG A 91 7.26 -11.22 -1.60
CA ARG A 91 7.30 -11.32 -3.06
C ARG A 91 5.90 -11.11 -3.64
N ARG A 92 5.83 -10.39 -4.76
CA ARG A 92 4.63 -10.36 -5.60
C ARG A 92 4.74 -11.43 -6.67
N GLU A 93 3.74 -12.30 -6.79
CA GLU A 93 3.78 -13.45 -7.69
C GLU A 93 3.84 -13.03 -9.19
N TYR A 94 3.13 -11.97 -9.56
CA TYR A 94 3.05 -11.55 -10.96
C TYR A 94 4.24 -10.71 -11.45
N SER A 95 4.89 -9.97 -10.58
CA SER A 95 6.01 -9.11 -10.96
C SER A 95 7.37 -9.68 -10.61
N GLU A 96 7.41 -10.86 -9.97
CA GLU A 96 8.64 -11.48 -9.44
C GLU A 96 9.52 -10.52 -8.61
N SER A 97 8.87 -9.50 -8.04
CA SER A 97 9.56 -8.44 -7.31
C SER A 97 9.63 -8.78 -5.82
N PHE A 98 10.82 -8.60 -5.25
CA PHE A 98 11.06 -8.78 -3.82
C PHE A 98 10.98 -7.45 -3.09
N PHE A 99 10.40 -7.49 -1.90
CA PHE A 99 10.26 -6.36 -1.00
C PHE A 99 10.71 -6.74 0.41
N LEU A 100 11.43 -5.84 1.05
CA LEU A 100 11.74 -5.96 2.47
C LEU A 100 10.93 -4.90 3.22
N VAL A 101 10.07 -5.36 4.13
CA VAL A 101 9.22 -4.48 4.93
C VAL A 101 9.69 -4.52 6.37
N ILE A 102 10.09 -3.38 6.90
CA ILE A 102 10.54 -3.19 8.28
C ILE A 102 9.45 -2.41 9.00
N THR A 103 8.91 -2.94 10.07
CA THR A 103 7.77 -2.36 10.78
C THR A 103 8.04 -2.25 12.28
N SER A 104 7.78 -1.09 12.85
CA SER A 104 7.75 -0.89 14.30
C SER A 104 6.45 -1.44 14.87
N LEU A 105 6.51 -2.46 15.71
CA LEU A 105 5.33 -3.12 16.28
C LEU A 105 4.43 -2.17 17.11
N PRO A 106 4.98 -1.34 18.01
CA PRO A 106 4.16 -0.41 18.78
C PRO A 106 3.44 0.61 17.90
N LEU A 107 4.13 1.16 16.90
CA LEU A 107 3.57 2.18 16.02
C LEU A 107 2.60 1.58 14.97
N ASP A 108 2.80 0.33 14.56
CA ASP A 108 1.89 -0.38 13.65
C ASP A 108 0.49 -0.54 14.28
N ILE A 109 0.42 -0.82 15.58
CA ILE A 109 -0.86 -0.89 16.32
C ILE A 109 -1.59 0.45 16.25
N ILE A 110 -0.88 1.56 16.43
CA ILE A 110 -1.44 2.92 16.35
C ILE A 110 -1.89 3.21 14.91
N ALA A 111 -1.05 2.91 13.93
CA ALA A 111 -1.35 3.13 12.52
C ALA A 111 -2.60 2.36 12.07
N ARG A 112 -2.72 1.08 12.43
CA ARG A 112 -3.89 0.24 12.12
C ARG A 112 -5.16 0.78 12.76
N LYS A 113 -5.09 1.24 14.02
CA LYS A 113 -6.22 1.85 14.70
C LYS A 113 -6.66 3.14 14.01
N ALA A 114 -5.71 4.00 13.67
CA ALA A 114 -5.99 5.24 12.94
C ALA A 114 -6.63 4.96 11.57
N GLN A 115 -6.11 4.00 10.83
CA GLN A 115 -6.66 3.59 9.54
C GLN A 115 -8.09 3.04 9.67
N ALA A 116 -8.35 2.17 10.65
CA ALA A 116 -9.70 1.64 10.90
C ALA A 116 -10.69 2.76 11.24
N THR A 117 -10.26 3.75 12.05
CA THR A 117 -11.06 4.92 12.37
C THR A 117 -11.36 5.76 11.12
N ALA A 118 -10.34 6.03 10.30
CA ALA A 118 -10.49 6.79 9.06
C ALA A 118 -11.48 6.12 8.09
N VAL A 119 -11.37 4.80 7.92
CA VAL A 119 -12.31 4.02 7.09
C VAL A 119 -13.74 4.11 7.63
N ALA A 120 -13.93 3.97 8.94
CA ALA A 120 -15.24 4.07 9.56
C ALA A 120 -15.85 5.48 9.39
N MET A 121 -15.05 6.54 9.53
CA MET A 121 -15.48 7.92 9.29
C MET A 121 -15.86 8.13 7.82
N ASP A 122 -15.03 7.68 6.89
CA ASP A 122 -15.30 7.80 5.45
C ASP A 122 -16.60 7.08 5.06
N GLN A 123 -16.83 5.86 5.57
CA GLN A 123 -18.07 5.13 5.37
C GLN A 123 -19.29 5.85 5.94
N SER A 124 -19.16 6.51 7.09
CA SER A 124 -20.26 7.27 7.70
C SER A 124 -20.59 8.56 6.94
N GLU A 125 -19.61 9.19 6.32
CA GLU A 125 -19.77 10.43 5.55
C GLU A 125 -20.14 10.19 4.08
N ALA A 126 -19.85 9.02 3.53
CA ALA A 126 -20.07 8.69 2.12
C ALA A 126 -21.52 8.97 1.67
N PRO A 127 -22.58 8.57 2.41
CA PRO A 127 -23.96 8.85 2.02
C PRO A 127 -24.27 10.35 1.91
N ALA A 128 -23.77 11.14 2.85
CA ALA A 128 -23.96 12.60 2.85
C ALA A 128 -23.26 13.27 1.68
N ARG A 129 -22.02 12.85 1.37
CA ARG A 129 -21.26 13.34 0.20
C ARG A 129 -21.97 12.98 -1.11
N GLU A 130 -22.46 11.75 -1.21
CA GLU A 130 -23.19 11.30 -2.40
C GLU A 130 -24.50 12.06 -2.60
N ALA A 131 -25.28 12.28 -1.55
CA ALA A 131 -26.48 13.08 -1.59
C ALA A 131 -26.20 14.55 -2.00
N ALA A 132 -25.11 15.13 -1.49
CA ALA A 132 -24.69 16.48 -1.87
C ALA A 132 -24.27 16.56 -3.35
N LEU A 133 -23.57 15.55 -3.84
CA LEU A 133 -23.17 15.46 -5.24
C LEU A 133 -24.37 15.34 -6.19
N LEU A 134 -25.35 14.50 -5.83
CA LEU A 134 -26.58 14.33 -6.59
C LEU A 134 -27.41 15.64 -6.63
N LYS A 135 -27.52 16.34 -5.49
CA LYS A 135 -28.15 17.67 -5.44
C LYS A 135 -27.48 18.67 -6.36
N LYS A 136 -26.14 18.71 -6.34
CA LYS A 136 -25.37 19.61 -7.19
C LYS A 136 -25.60 19.30 -8.66
N ARG A 137 -25.50 18.04 -9.07
CA ARG A 137 -25.76 17.61 -10.45
C ARG A 137 -27.17 17.98 -10.91
N ALA A 138 -28.20 17.75 -10.09
CA ALA A 138 -29.56 18.12 -10.42
C ALA A 138 -29.75 19.64 -10.55
N ALA A 139 -29.05 20.44 -9.76
CA ALA A 139 -29.05 21.89 -9.88
C ALA A 139 -28.36 22.37 -11.16
N ASP A 140 -27.22 21.79 -11.48
CA ASP A 140 -26.45 22.13 -12.70
C ASP A 140 -27.24 21.73 -13.97
N GLU A 141 -27.93 20.58 -13.97
CA GLU A 141 -28.80 20.14 -15.06
C GLU A 141 -30.00 21.08 -15.27
N LYS A 142 -30.64 21.51 -14.17
CA LYS A 142 -31.73 22.50 -14.25
C LYS A 142 -31.24 23.83 -14.85
N LEU A 143 -30.11 24.31 -14.38
CA LEU A 143 -29.54 25.57 -14.88
C LEU A 143 -29.17 25.46 -16.36
N ALA A 144 -28.58 24.34 -16.78
CA ALA A 144 -28.28 24.08 -18.19
C ALA A 144 -29.55 24.03 -19.06
N ALA A 145 -30.59 23.34 -18.57
CA ALA A 145 -31.88 23.25 -19.26
C ALA A 145 -32.56 24.63 -19.38
N GLU A 146 -32.55 25.44 -18.32
CA GLU A 146 -33.09 26.82 -18.36
C GLU A 146 -32.29 27.72 -19.30
N THR A 147 -30.98 27.61 -19.31
CA THR A 147 -30.12 28.37 -20.23
C THR A 147 -30.42 28.01 -21.69
N THR A 148 -30.51 26.72 -21.99
CA THR A 148 -30.87 26.21 -23.33
C THR A 148 -32.27 26.66 -23.73
N ARG A 149 -33.22 26.55 -22.83
CA ARG A 149 -34.61 26.98 -23.06
C ARG A 149 -34.69 28.50 -23.36
N SER A 150 -33.99 29.31 -22.57
CA SER A 150 -33.99 30.77 -22.76
C SER A 150 -33.30 31.19 -24.05
N ALA A 151 -32.23 30.49 -24.45
CA ALA A 151 -31.57 30.73 -25.73
C ALA A 151 -32.48 30.37 -26.91
N ASN A 152 -33.10 29.19 -26.89
CA ASN A 152 -33.99 28.75 -27.94
C ASN A 152 -35.27 29.60 -28.06
N LYS A 153 -35.80 30.09 -26.93
CA LYS A 153 -36.96 30.99 -26.93
C LYS A 153 -36.69 32.32 -27.64
N LYS A 154 -35.44 32.81 -27.63
CA LYS A 154 -35.03 34.05 -28.32
C LYS A 154 -34.92 33.86 -29.83
N VAL A 155 -34.60 32.65 -30.27
CA VAL A 155 -34.35 32.34 -31.70
C VAL A 155 -35.58 31.79 -32.40
N PHE A 156 -36.53 31.25 -31.65
CA PHE A 156 -37.76 30.71 -32.21
C PHE A 156 -38.71 31.82 -32.70
N GLN A 157 -38.84 31.95 -34.02
CA GLN A 157 -39.87 32.75 -34.71
C GLN A 157 -40.81 31.74 -35.41
N PRO A 158 -42.15 31.82 -35.18
CA PRO A 158 -43.10 30.96 -35.87
C PRO A 158 -43.27 31.33 -37.35
#